data_02143e618937e7cb8ae8588d2a14c9a0
#
_entry.id   02143e618937e7cb8ae8588d2a14c9a0
#
_cell.length_a   1.000
_cell.length_b   1.000
_cell.length_c   1.000
_cell.angle_alpha   90.00
_cell.angle_beta   90.00
_cell.angle_gamma   90.00
#
_symmetry.space_group_name_H-M   'P 1'
#
loop_
_entity.id
_entity.type
_entity.pdbx_description
1 polymer ?
#
loop_
_entity_poly.entity_id
_entity_poly.type
_entity_poly.pdbx_seq_one_letter_code
_entity_poly.pdbx_strand_id
1 'polypeptide(L)'
;MAREHYLLDEHHRNHKHTEKIVNVYGSVKQSLNILRNCERYKLKQAAARKGGRPPKSAVEFCFTLPKSIRPSPEQWRQILNTLMVNLASHLDITTDQLAPIVRAVLHQQNQYFNQKGSGDHMHVVLGKFTDNLTYLADLQRKSTTRLLKIAFNNAVYETTGISHQSYELQKNYNGTAKKRAPNWKVKAARKQEEIKLQERQLKRMIGQAEKWLEAYEVGDSRQMNRQYNRLIKGMETIDTSNEETASLFEFMQQLVRKVESKAQKGGLPISRSL
;
A
#
# COMPACT_ATOMS: atom_id res chain seq x y z
N MET A 1 6.10 4.14 -11.13
CA MET A 1 5.20 3.77 -12.26
C MET A 1 3.89 3.12 -11.81
N ALA A 2 3.84 2.24 -10.79
CA ALA A 2 2.57 1.64 -10.33
C ALA A 2 1.44 2.65 -10.04
N ARG A 3 1.78 3.85 -9.51
CA ARG A 3 0.78 4.89 -9.26
C ARG A 3 0.27 5.52 -10.55
N GLU A 4 1.11 5.72 -11.57
CA GLU A 4 0.66 6.22 -12.88
C GLU A 4 -0.30 5.23 -13.54
N HIS A 5 -0.02 3.94 -13.47
CA HIS A 5 -0.93 2.89 -13.91
C HIS A 5 -2.30 3.02 -13.22
N TYR A 6 -2.30 3.09 -11.88
CA TYR A 6 -3.55 3.28 -11.14
C TYR A 6 -4.35 4.50 -11.59
N LEU A 7 -3.68 5.63 -11.82
CA LEU A 7 -4.36 6.87 -12.17
C LEU A 7 -5.08 6.82 -13.53
N LEU A 8 -4.63 5.95 -14.43
CA LEU A 8 -5.12 5.87 -15.81
C LEU A 8 -5.86 4.56 -16.14
N ASP A 9 -5.82 3.57 -15.27
CA ASP A 9 -6.44 2.26 -15.49
C ASP A 9 -7.95 2.32 -15.24
N GLU A 10 -8.73 2.42 -16.32
CA GLU A 10 -10.19 2.44 -16.26
C GLU A 10 -10.78 1.12 -15.70
N HIS A 11 -10.05 0.01 -15.84
CA HIS A 11 -10.50 -1.31 -15.40
C HIS A 11 -10.05 -1.66 -13.97
N HIS A 12 -9.38 -0.73 -13.28
CA HIS A 12 -8.94 -0.97 -11.91
C HIS A 12 -10.14 -1.24 -10.98
N ARG A 13 -10.02 -2.24 -10.11
CA ARG A 13 -11.10 -2.65 -9.18
C ARG A 13 -11.69 -1.52 -8.34
N ASN A 14 -10.92 -0.46 -8.05
CA ASN A 14 -11.38 0.71 -7.29
C ASN A 14 -12.11 1.73 -8.16
N HIS A 15 -12.07 1.60 -9.49
CA HIS A 15 -12.69 2.52 -10.44
C HIS A 15 -14.08 2.05 -10.90
N LYS A 16 -14.71 1.10 -10.19
CA LYS A 16 -16.04 0.55 -10.52
C LYS A 16 -17.14 1.60 -10.69
N HIS A 17 -17.00 2.76 -10.05
CA HIS A 17 -17.95 3.86 -10.10
C HIS A 17 -17.37 5.09 -10.81
N THR A 18 -16.20 4.98 -11.42
CA THR A 18 -15.57 6.02 -12.22
C THR A 18 -16.15 5.98 -13.63
N GLU A 19 -16.78 7.07 -14.03
CA GLU A 19 -17.40 7.23 -15.37
C GLU A 19 -16.35 7.65 -16.39
N LYS A 20 -15.40 8.49 -15.97
CA LYS A 20 -14.38 9.03 -16.86
C LYS A 20 -13.12 9.38 -16.10
N ILE A 21 -11.99 9.10 -16.70
CA ILE A 21 -10.67 9.55 -16.23
C ILE A 21 -10.20 10.68 -17.16
N VAL A 22 -9.92 11.84 -16.58
CA VAL A 22 -9.52 13.02 -17.33
C VAL A 22 -8.12 13.46 -16.91
N ASN A 23 -7.25 13.64 -17.90
CA ASN A 23 -5.95 14.24 -17.67
C ASN A 23 -6.10 15.75 -17.45
N VAL A 24 -5.84 16.23 -16.23
CA VAL A 24 -5.93 17.65 -15.87
C VAL A 24 -4.61 18.35 -16.17
N TYR A 25 -3.48 17.77 -15.71
CA TYR A 25 -2.16 18.34 -15.91
C TYR A 25 -1.06 17.27 -15.98
N GLY A 26 -0.08 17.52 -16.84
CA GLY A 26 1.08 16.67 -16.99
C GLY A 26 0.78 15.36 -17.73
N SER A 27 1.79 14.54 -17.84
CA SER A 27 1.76 13.24 -18.53
C SER A 27 2.71 12.25 -17.82
N VAL A 28 2.89 11.08 -18.39
CA VAL A 28 3.92 10.12 -17.96
C VAL A 28 5.31 10.75 -17.84
N LYS A 29 5.60 11.79 -18.65
CA LYS A 29 6.89 12.52 -18.57
C LYS A 29 7.11 13.13 -17.20
N GLN A 30 6.09 13.78 -16.61
CA GLN A 30 6.17 14.35 -15.26
C GLN A 30 6.37 13.25 -14.20
N SER A 31 5.66 12.14 -14.30
CA SER A 31 5.85 11.00 -13.40
C SER A 31 7.26 10.40 -13.49
N LEU A 32 7.82 10.29 -14.69
CA LEU A 32 9.22 9.87 -14.88
C LEU A 32 10.20 10.90 -14.33
N ASN A 33 9.93 12.20 -14.52
CA ASN A 33 10.76 13.27 -13.99
C ASN A 33 10.81 13.25 -12.45
N ILE A 34 9.68 13.05 -11.81
CA ILE A 34 9.59 12.87 -10.34
C ILE A 34 10.50 11.74 -9.87
N LEU A 35 10.48 10.60 -10.54
CA LEU A 35 11.33 9.46 -10.20
C LEU A 35 12.81 9.76 -10.46
N ARG A 36 13.12 10.32 -11.61
CA ARG A 36 14.49 10.71 -12.00
C ARG A 36 15.12 11.67 -10.98
N ASN A 37 14.39 12.70 -10.58
CA ASN A 37 14.88 13.68 -9.61
C ASN A 37 15.12 13.04 -8.23
N CYS A 38 14.27 12.11 -7.81
CA CYS A 38 14.48 11.35 -6.58
C CYS A 38 15.76 10.51 -6.65
N GLU A 39 16.00 9.80 -7.74
CA GLU A 39 17.21 8.98 -7.90
C GLU A 39 18.48 9.85 -7.98
N ARG A 40 18.44 10.96 -8.72
CA ARG A 40 19.54 11.94 -8.76
C ARG A 40 19.86 12.49 -7.36
N TYR A 41 18.85 12.78 -6.56
CA TYR A 41 19.02 13.25 -5.18
C TYR A 41 19.67 12.17 -4.30
N LYS A 42 19.22 10.90 -4.41
CA LYS A 42 19.81 9.77 -3.70
C LYS A 42 21.29 9.59 -4.04
N LEU A 43 21.64 9.68 -5.34
CA LEU A 43 23.03 9.62 -5.79
C LEU A 43 23.86 10.77 -5.17
N LYS A 44 23.32 11.99 -5.15
CA LYS A 44 23.96 13.14 -4.50
C LYS A 44 24.20 12.90 -3.00
N GLN A 45 23.21 12.31 -2.31
CA GLN A 45 23.35 11.97 -0.87
C GLN A 45 24.43 10.88 -0.66
N ALA A 46 24.43 9.84 -1.49
CA ALA A 46 25.40 8.76 -1.41
C ALA A 46 26.83 9.28 -1.66
N ALA A 47 27.03 10.11 -2.67
CA ALA A 47 28.32 10.75 -2.96
C ALA A 47 28.80 11.65 -1.79
N ALA A 48 27.87 12.33 -1.11
CA ALA A 48 28.19 13.15 0.07
C ALA A 48 28.31 12.31 1.36
N ARG A 49 28.24 10.96 1.29
CA ARG A 49 28.25 10.04 2.43
C ARG A 49 27.28 10.39 3.55
N LYS A 50 26.14 11.02 3.19
CA LYS A 50 25.07 11.32 4.14
C LYS A 50 24.22 10.10 4.37
N GLY A 51 24.19 9.62 5.61
CA GLY A 51 23.33 8.55 6.04
C GLY A 51 21.85 8.97 6.16
N GLY A 52 20.99 8.03 6.50
CA GLY A 52 19.58 8.24 6.76
C GLY A 52 18.67 7.46 5.81
N ARG A 53 17.37 7.44 6.15
CA ARG A 53 16.38 6.74 5.32
C ARG A 53 16.16 7.49 4.00
N PRO A 54 16.25 6.81 2.84
CA PRO A 54 15.98 7.44 1.56
C PRO A 54 14.56 8.04 1.54
N PRO A 55 14.41 9.30 1.10
CA PRO A 55 13.10 9.93 1.03
C PRO A 55 12.25 9.29 -0.07
N LYS A 56 10.92 9.33 0.12
CA LYS A 56 9.98 8.94 -0.94
C LYS A 56 10.03 9.96 -2.08
N SER A 57 9.79 9.50 -3.32
CA SER A 57 9.87 10.33 -4.53
C SER A 57 8.79 11.41 -4.60
N ALA A 58 7.59 11.13 -4.09
CA ALA A 58 6.43 11.99 -4.24
C ALA A 58 5.50 11.96 -3.01
N VAL A 59 4.62 12.95 -2.97
CA VAL A 59 3.42 13.03 -2.12
C VAL A 59 2.20 13.12 -3.02
N GLU A 60 1.11 12.54 -2.61
CA GLU A 60 -0.17 12.65 -3.30
C GLU A 60 -1.19 13.35 -2.42
N PHE A 61 -1.92 14.28 -3.03
CA PHE A 61 -3.10 14.93 -2.47
C PHE A 61 -4.31 14.53 -3.30
N CYS A 62 -5.41 14.21 -2.63
CA CYS A 62 -6.67 13.91 -3.28
C CYS A 62 -7.68 15.00 -2.90
N PHE A 63 -8.13 15.77 -3.88
CA PHE A 63 -9.12 16.83 -3.73
C PHE A 63 -10.47 16.29 -4.19
N THR A 64 -11.41 16.19 -3.27
CA THR A 64 -12.71 15.56 -3.50
C THR A 64 -13.84 16.55 -3.29
N LEU A 65 -14.80 16.55 -4.19
CA LEU A 65 -16.07 17.23 -4.07
C LEU A 65 -17.19 16.24 -3.75
N PRO A 66 -18.26 16.66 -3.09
CA PRO A 66 -19.43 15.80 -2.90
C PRO A 66 -20.12 15.53 -4.23
N LYS A 67 -20.93 14.47 -4.27
CA LYS A 67 -21.83 14.22 -5.40
C LYS A 67 -22.74 15.45 -5.59
N SER A 68 -23.19 15.69 -6.77
CA SER A 68 -23.91 16.89 -7.24
C SER A 68 -23.06 18.11 -7.58
N ILE A 69 -21.78 18.15 -7.18
CA ILE A 69 -20.88 19.23 -7.56
C ILE A 69 -19.87 18.68 -8.56
N ARG A 70 -20.07 19.02 -9.83
CA ARG A 70 -19.26 18.52 -10.95
C ARG A 70 -18.71 19.69 -11.77
N PRO A 71 -17.57 20.29 -11.35
CA PRO A 71 -16.88 21.27 -12.17
C PRO A 71 -16.45 20.66 -13.51
N SER A 72 -16.43 21.50 -14.55
CA SER A 72 -15.90 21.09 -15.86
C SER A 72 -14.40 20.77 -15.78
N PRO A 73 -13.82 20.02 -16.72
CA PRO A 73 -12.38 19.81 -16.78
C PRO A 73 -11.57 21.11 -16.79
N GLU A 74 -12.09 22.16 -17.41
CA GLU A 74 -11.47 23.50 -17.45
C GLU A 74 -11.49 24.15 -16.08
N GLN A 75 -12.60 24.06 -15.36
CA GLN A 75 -12.71 24.52 -13.97
C GLN A 75 -11.75 23.77 -13.04
N TRP A 76 -11.59 22.46 -13.21
CA TRP A 76 -10.60 21.69 -12.48
C TRP A 76 -9.17 22.12 -12.77
N ARG A 77 -8.84 22.54 -14.02
CA ARG A 77 -7.53 23.13 -14.34
C ARG A 77 -7.32 24.46 -13.64
N GLN A 78 -8.36 25.32 -13.59
CA GLN A 78 -8.30 26.60 -12.86
C GLN A 78 -8.07 26.37 -11.37
N ILE A 79 -8.84 25.45 -10.77
CA ILE A 79 -8.66 25.04 -9.37
C ILE A 79 -7.23 24.56 -9.13
N LEU A 80 -6.71 23.68 -9.99
CA LEU A 80 -5.32 23.19 -9.87
C LEU A 80 -4.32 24.34 -9.95
N ASN A 81 -4.48 25.27 -10.88
CA ASN A 81 -3.59 26.41 -11.01
C ASN A 81 -3.55 27.26 -9.74
N THR A 82 -4.70 27.60 -9.16
CA THR A 82 -4.79 28.31 -7.88
C THR A 82 -4.08 27.54 -6.76
N LEU A 83 -4.26 26.21 -6.70
CA LEU A 83 -3.56 25.36 -5.72
C LEU A 83 -2.04 25.42 -5.90
N MET A 84 -1.55 25.36 -7.15
CA MET A 84 -0.11 25.34 -7.43
C MET A 84 0.55 26.69 -7.17
N VAL A 85 -0.12 27.80 -7.46
CA VAL A 85 0.37 29.14 -7.13
C VAL A 85 0.52 29.32 -5.60
N ASN A 86 -0.51 28.97 -4.83
CA ASN A 86 -0.45 29.03 -3.37
C ASN A 86 0.61 28.10 -2.78
N LEU A 87 0.75 26.90 -3.34
CA LEU A 87 1.74 25.93 -2.91
C LEU A 87 3.17 26.39 -3.22
N ALA A 88 3.42 26.93 -4.40
CA ALA A 88 4.72 27.46 -4.80
C ALA A 88 5.16 28.56 -3.85
N SER A 89 4.27 29.53 -3.58
CA SER A 89 4.53 30.60 -2.60
C SER A 89 4.83 30.05 -1.20
N HIS A 90 4.09 29.04 -0.73
CA HIS A 90 4.30 28.44 0.59
C HIS A 90 5.64 27.67 0.70
N LEU A 91 6.12 27.11 -0.39
CA LEU A 91 7.35 26.34 -0.46
C LEU A 91 8.58 27.20 -0.83
N ASP A 92 8.38 28.50 -1.02
CA ASP A 92 9.42 29.45 -1.46
C ASP A 92 10.10 29.00 -2.78
N ILE A 93 9.28 28.59 -3.74
CA ILE A 93 9.71 28.21 -5.10
C ILE A 93 8.82 28.88 -6.14
N THR A 94 9.25 28.88 -7.39
CA THR A 94 8.43 29.36 -8.50
C THR A 94 7.47 28.27 -9.02
N THR A 95 6.38 28.70 -9.68
CA THR A 95 5.49 27.78 -10.39
C THR A 95 6.21 27.00 -11.49
N ASP A 96 7.21 27.58 -12.14
CA ASP A 96 8.03 26.92 -13.17
C ASP A 96 8.90 25.80 -12.60
N GLN A 97 9.36 25.94 -11.36
CA GLN A 97 10.08 24.89 -10.66
C GLN A 97 9.14 23.76 -10.20
N LEU A 98 7.86 24.07 -9.97
CA LEU A 98 6.86 23.08 -9.55
C LEU A 98 6.28 22.33 -10.75
N ALA A 99 6.04 22.98 -11.87
CA ALA A 99 5.38 22.45 -13.06
C ALA A 99 5.97 21.12 -13.57
N PRO A 100 7.31 20.90 -13.66
CA PRO A 100 7.89 19.66 -14.15
C PRO A 100 7.67 18.44 -13.23
N ILE A 101 7.27 18.67 -11.98
CA ILE A 101 7.12 17.64 -10.94
C ILE A 101 5.68 17.50 -10.45
N VAL A 102 4.71 17.99 -11.21
CA VAL A 102 3.28 17.90 -10.93
C VAL A 102 2.61 16.95 -11.93
N ARG A 103 1.77 16.07 -11.43
CA ARG A 103 0.90 15.19 -12.22
C ARG A 103 -0.50 15.23 -11.63
N ALA A 104 -1.50 15.63 -12.41
CA ALA A 104 -2.88 15.71 -11.93
C ALA A 104 -3.83 14.96 -12.86
N VAL A 105 -4.67 14.10 -12.26
CA VAL A 105 -5.68 13.29 -12.96
C VAL A 105 -6.99 13.40 -12.19
N LEU A 106 -8.07 13.66 -12.91
CA LEU A 106 -9.42 13.74 -12.39
C LEU A 106 -10.15 12.41 -12.64
N HIS A 107 -10.73 11.86 -11.61
CA HIS A 107 -11.67 10.75 -11.68
C HIS A 107 -13.09 11.30 -11.50
N GLN A 108 -13.85 11.33 -12.58
CA GLN A 108 -15.27 11.69 -12.54
C GLN A 108 -16.07 10.46 -12.11
N GLN A 109 -16.78 10.60 -11.01
CA GLN A 109 -17.52 9.51 -10.37
C GLN A 109 -18.99 9.55 -10.73
N ASN A 110 -19.64 8.40 -10.68
CA ASN A 110 -21.08 8.31 -10.78
C ASN A 110 -21.78 9.20 -9.73
N GLN A 111 -22.71 10.03 -10.18
CA GLN A 111 -23.39 11.02 -9.34
C GLN A 111 -24.66 10.51 -8.66
N TYR A 112 -25.03 9.23 -8.84
CA TYR A 112 -26.22 8.66 -8.20
C TYR A 112 -26.05 8.60 -6.68
N PHE A 113 -26.97 9.23 -5.94
CA PHE A 113 -26.94 9.31 -4.48
C PHE A 113 -27.22 7.96 -3.80
N ASN A 114 -27.96 7.07 -4.44
CA ASN A 114 -28.27 5.74 -3.94
C ASN A 114 -27.08 4.76 -4.00
N GLN A 115 -26.00 5.12 -4.71
CA GLN A 115 -24.80 4.31 -4.78
C GLN A 115 -23.74 4.82 -3.80
N LYS A 116 -23.10 3.89 -3.08
CA LYS A 116 -21.94 4.20 -2.23
C LYS A 116 -20.78 4.68 -3.11
N GLY A 117 -20.04 5.69 -2.65
CA GLY A 117 -18.85 6.22 -3.32
C GLY A 117 -18.67 7.70 -3.04
N SER A 118 -17.48 8.21 -3.36
CA SER A 118 -17.17 9.64 -3.34
C SER A 118 -17.73 10.34 -4.57
N GLY A 119 -17.79 11.66 -4.54
CA GLY A 119 -17.99 12.46 -5.74
C GLY A 119 -16.71 12.57 -6.57
N ASP A 120 -16.72 13.48 -7.53
CA ASP A 120 -15.56 13.72 -8.39
C ASP A 120 -14.34 14.10 -7.56
N HIS A 121 -13.17 13.55 -7.94
CA HIS A 121 -11.94 13.81 -7.19
C HIS A 121 -10.73 13.86 -8.10
N MET A 122 -9.86 14.82 -7.80
CA MET A 122 -8.60 15.02 -8.51
C MET A 122 -7.43 14.50 -7.66
N HIS A 123 -6.68 13.59 -8.22
CA HIS A 123 -5.39 13.12 -7.69
C HIS A 123 -4.29 14.05 -8.17
N VAL A 124 -3.56 14.67 -7.24
CA VAL A 124 -2.40 15.50 -7.53
C VAL A 124 -1.17 14.85 -6.92
N VAL A 125 -0.31 14.31 -7.77
CA VAL A 125 0.98 13.74 -7.37
C VAL A 125 2.05 14.80 -7.54
N LEU A 126 2.76 15.10 -6.46
CA LEU A 126 3.79 16.13 -6.38
C LEU A 126 5.14 15.49 -6.06
N GLY A 127 6.14 15.74 -6.89
CA GLY A 127 7.52 15.36 -6.65
C GLY A 127 8.09 16.09 -5.44
N LYS A 128 8.95 15.41 -4.66
CA LYS A 128 9.64 16.02 -3.52
C LYS A 128 10.94 16.71 -3.87
N PHE A 129 11.35 16.61 -5.12
CA PHE A 129 12.61 17.15 -5.60
C PHE A 129 12.37 17.92 -6.89
N THR A 130 12.75 19.18 -6.91
CA THR A 130 12.76 19.99 -8.14
C THR A 130 13.84 19.49 -9.09
N ASP A 131 13.85 19.98 -10.32
CA ASP A 131 14.89 19.67 -11.31
C ASP A 131 16.29 20.09 -10.85
N ASN A 132 16.37 21.15 -10.00
CA ASN A 132 17.59 21.60 -9.34
C ASN A 132 17.94 20.80 -8.08
N LEU A 133 17.23 19.71 -7.80
CA LEU A 133 17.41 18.85 -6.63
C LEU A 133 17.17 19.53 -5.30
N THR A 134 16.36 20.59 -5.25
CA THR A 134 15.85 21.17 -4.01
C THR A 134 14.86 20.20 -3.38
N TYR A 135 15.07 19.83 -2.12
CA TYR A 135 14.18 18.94 -1.38
C TYR A 135 13.03 19.70 -0.75
N LEU A 136 11.82 19.42 -1.17
CA LEU A 136 10.58 20.04 -0.68
C LEU A 136 10.08 19.30 0.58
N ALA A 137 10.78 19.47 1.70
CA ALA A 137 10.49 18.77 2.95
C ALA A 137 9.10 19.11 3.49
N ASP A 138 8.65 20.34 3.26
CA ASP A 138 7.42 20.88 3.82
C ASP A 138 6.14 20.36 3.16
N LEU A 139 6.24 19.69 1.98
CA LEU A 139 5.09 19.07 1.31
C LEU A 139 4.27 18.12 2.20
N GLN A 140 4.89 17.52 3.23
CA GLN A 140 4.20 16.60 4.13
C GLN A 140 3.82 17.22 5.48
N ARG A 141 4.08 18.50 5.68
CA ARG A 141 3.71 19.18 6.92
C ARG A 141 2.21 19.44 7.01
N LYS A 142 1.68 19.48 8.22
CA LYS A 142 0.28 19.82 8.48
C LYS A 142 -0.08 21.22 7.97
N SER A 143 0.87 22.17 8.01
CA SER A 143 0.71 23.54 7.46
C SER A 143 0.36 23.49 5.98
N THR A 144 1.09 22.72 5.19
CA THR A 144 0.84 22.56 3.75
C THR A 144 -0.52 21.93 3.47
N THR A 145 -0.89 20.88 4.22
CA THR A 145 -2.22 20.28 4.09
C THR A 145 -3.33 21.27 4.44
N ARG A 146 -3.13 22.10 5.48
CA ARG A 146 -4.10 23.15 5.86
C ARG A 146 -4.21 24.22 4.79
N LEU A 147 -3.07 24.71 4.27
CA LEU A 147 -3.03 25.66 3.17
C LEU A 147 -3.80 25.16 1.95
N LEU A 148 -3.48 23.93 1.50
CA LEU A 148 -4.12 23.34 0.33
C LEU A 148 -5.63 23.15 0.52
N LYS A 149 -6.08 22.82 1.75
CA LYS A 149 -7.51 22.73 2.05
C LYS A 149 -8.19 24.10 1.90
N ILE A 150 -7.60 25.17 2.43
CA ILE A 150 -8.16 26.53 2.33
C ILE A 150 -8.13 27.00 0.88
N ALA A 151 -7.01 26.83 0.19
CA ALA A 151 -6.86 27.19 -1.22
C ALA A 151 -7.86 26.45 -2.12
N PHE A 152 -8.10 25.15 -1.84
CA PHE A 152 -9.10 24.36 -2.58
C PHE A 152 -10.50 24.89 -2.39
N ASN A 153 -10.92 25.18 -1.16
CA ASN A 153 -12.24 25.71 -0.88
C ASN A 153 -12.47 27.05 -1.57
N ASN A 154 -11.46 27.94 -1.54
CA ASN A 154 -11.52 29.24 -2.21
C ASN A 154 -11.56 29.08 -3.73
N ALA A 155 -10.71 28.25 -4.30
CA ALA A 155 -10.67 28.00 -5.74
C ALA A 155 -11.99 27.40 -6.27
N VAL A 156 -12.62 26.49 -5.51
CA VAL A 156 -13.94 25.94 -5.85
C VAL A 156 -14.99 27.05 -5.81
N TYR A 157 -14.98 27.91 -4.79
CA TYR A 157 -15.89 29.03 -4.71
C TYR A 157 -15.73 30.03 -5.86
N GLU A 158 -14.51 30.40 -6.19
CA GLU A 158 -14.19 31.32 -7.28
C GLU A 158 -14.60 30.76 -8.66
N THR A 159 -14.47 29.46 -8.88
CA THR A 159 -14.74 28.83 -10.17
C THR A 159 -16.19 28.39 -10.35
N THR A 160 -16.89 28.03 -9.27
CA THR A 160 -18.24 27.45 -9.34
C THR A 160 -19.31 28.30 -8.65
N GLY A 161 -18.93 29.31 -7.84
CA GLY A 161 -19.84 30.07 -6.99
C GLY A 161 -20.35 29.28 -5.77
N ILE A 162 -19.93 28.03 -5.57
CA ILE A 162 -20.44 27.15 -4.52
C ILE A 162 -19.51 27.21 -3.31
N SER A 163 -20.02 27.73 -2.18
CA SER A 163 -19.27 27.73 -0.92
C SER A 163 -19.22 26.34 -0.32
N HIS A 164 -18.06 25.98 0.26
CA HIS A 164 -17.89 24.73 1.00
C HIS A 164 -18.80 24.61 2.23
N GLN A 165 -19.36 25.73 2.71
CA GLN A 165 -20.34 25.76 3.80
C GLN A 165 -21.75 25.34 3.34
N SER A 166 -22.04 25.40 2.03
CA SER A 166 -23.36 25.09 1.47
C SER A 166 -23.57 23.59 1.26
N TYR A 167 -22.54 22.76 1.39
CA TYR A 167 -22.67 21.31 1.27
C TYR A 167 -22.07 20.60 2.47
N GLU A 168 -22.86 19.72 3.08
CA GLU A 168 -22.35 18.80 4.07
C GLU A 168 -21.66 17.64 3.38
N LEU A 169 -20.44 17.33 3.82
CA LEU A 169 -19.81 16.07 3.45
C LEU A 169 -20.68 14.94 4.00
N GLN A 170 -21.37 14.21 3.14
CA GLN A 170 -22.12 13.02 3.52
C GLN A 170 -21.13 12.02 4.15
N LYS A 171 -21.04 12.06 5.46
CA LYS A 171 -20.33 11.03 6.21
C LYS A 171 -21.25 9.80 6.19
N ASN A 172 -20.84 8.76 5.46
CA ASN A 172 -21.51 7.44 5.52
C ASN A 172 -21.45 6.80 6.92
N TYR A 173 -21.14 7.58 7.94
CA TYR A 173 -20.88 7.12 9.28
C TYR A 173 -21.36 8.15 10.31
N ASN A 174 -22.49 7.86 10.95
CA ASN A 174 -23.09 8.68 12.01
C ASN A 174 -22.49 8.43 13.40
N GLY A 175 -21.39 7.71 13.52
CA GLY A 175 -20.72 7.43 14.80
C GLY A 175 -19.51 8.32 15.02
N THR A 176 -19.07 8.42 16.26
CA THR A 176 -17.77 9.02 16.60
C THR A 176 -16.66 8.36 15.77
N ALA A 177 -15.85 9.18 15.11
CA ALA A 177 -14.72 8.68 14.31
C ALA A 177 -13.89 7.69 15.16
N LYS A 178 -13.82 6.43 14.74
CA LYS A 178 -12.97 5.43 15.42
C LYS A 178 -11.56 5.98 15.44
N LYS A 179 -11.07 6.34 16.63
CA LYS A 179 -9.66 6.70 16.80
C LYS A 179 -8.81 5.54 16.26
N ARG A 180 -7.89 5.86 15.38
CA ARG A 180 -6.95 4.87 14.84
C ARG A 180 -6.28 4.18 16.03
N ALA A 181 -6.34 2.86 16.08
CA ALA A 181 -5.69 2.11 17.16
C ALA A 181 -4.20 2.50 17.23
N PRO A 182 -3.65 2.73 18.43
CA PRO A 182 -2.23 3.02 18.57
C PRO A 182 -1.37 1.96 17.88
N ASN A 183 -0.27 2.37 17.26
CA ASN A 183 0.60 1.46 16.50
C ASN A 183 1.07 0.24 17.31
N TRP A 184 1.25 0.37 18.62
CA TRP A 184 1.62 -0.74 19.49
C TRP A 184 0.52 -1.80 19.58
N LYS A 185 -0.77 -1.39 19.63
CA LYS A 185 -1.92 -2.34 19.63
C LYS A 185 -2.01 -3.09 18.29
N VAL A 186 -1.76 -2.38 17.17
CA VAL A 186 -1.75 -3.00 15.83
C VAL A 186 -0.60 -3.99 15.71
N LYS A 187 0.59 -3.65 16.22
CA LYS A 187 1.75 -4.56 16.23
C LYS A 187 1.50 -5.78 17.10
N ALA A 188 0.93 -5.58 18.31
CA ALA A 188 0.59 -6.67 19.21
C ALA A 188 -0.45 -7.63 18.60
N ALA A 189 -1.50 -7.08 17.96
CA ALA A 189 -2.51 -7.91 17.29
C ALA A 189 -1.90 -8.72 16.12
N ARG A 190 -1.03 -8.12 15.30
CA ARG A 190 -0.33 -8.83 14.24
C ARG A 190 0.58 -9.94 14.77
N LYS A 191 1.32 -9.68 15.85
CA LYS A 191 2.14 -10.71 16.51
C LYS A 191 1.29 -11.87 17.00
N GLN A 192 0.12 -11.60 17.61
CA GLN A 192 -0.81 -12.65 18.03
C GLN A 192 -1.40 -13.46 16.88
N GLU A 193 -1.72 -12.81 15.75
CA GLU A 193 -2.20 -13.49 14.54
C GLU A 193 -1.11 -14.44 13.97
N GLU A 194 0.12 -13.97 13.97
CA GLU A 194 1.28 -14.74 13.53
C GLU A 194 1.52 -15.98 14.40
N ILE A 195 1.50 -15.81 15.74
CA ILE A 195 1.59 -16.92 16.71
C ILE A 195 0.47 -17.94 16.48
N LYS A 196 -0.78 -17.48 16.32
CA LYS A 196 -1.91 -18.39 16.04
C LYS A 196 -1.76 -19.14 14.71
N LEU A 197 -1.17 -18.51 13.70
CA LEU A 197 -0.88 -19.16 12.43
C LEU A 197 0.15 -20.25 12.59
N GLN A 198 1.22 -19.98 13.33
CA GLN A 198 2.29 -20.94 13.64
C GLN A 198 1.76 -22.12 14.46
N GLU A 199 0.93 -21.87 15.49
CA GLU A 199 0.28 -22.93 16.27
C GLU A 199 -0.60 -23.86 15.38
N ARG A 200 -1.34 -23.28 14.44
CA ARG A 200 -2.14 -24.07 13.48
C ARG A 200 -1.26 -24.92 12.56
N GLN A 201 -0.14 -24.36 12.13
CA GLN A 201 0.84 -25.09 11.33
C GLN A 201 1.42 -26.26 12.10
N LEU A 202 1.86 -26.03 13.33
CA LEU A 202 2.38 -27.06 14.24
C LEU A 202 1.36 -28.18 14.45
N LYS A 203 0.11 -27.85 14.81
CA LYS A 203 -0.95 -28.86 14.98
C LYS A 203 -1.17 -29.71 13.72
N ARG A 204 -1.11 -29.11 12.54
CA ARG A 204 -1.20 -29.86 11.27
C ARG A 204 -0.03 -30.83 11.09
N MET A 205 1.18 -30.40 11.45
CA MET A 205 2.36 -31.22 11.27
C MET A 205 2.39 -32.36 12.29
N ILE A 206 1.97 -32.13 13.54
CA ILE A 206 1.79 -33.19 14.53
C ILE A 206 0.81 -34.23 14.03
N GLY A 207 -0.39 -33.82 13.56
CA GLY A 207 -1.37 -34.76 13.03
C GLY A 207 -0.90 -35.49 11.75
N GLN A 208 0.03 -34.91 10.98
CA GLN A 208 0.68 -35.62 9.87
C GLN A 208 1.69 -36.66 10.34
N ALA A 209 2.45 -36.35 11.39
CA ALA A 209 3.35 -37.31 12.00
C ALA A 209 2.60 -38.47 12.67
N GLU A 210 1.51 -38.21 13.36
CA GLU A 210 0.63 -39.26 13.90
C GLU A 210 0.10 -40.19 12.82
N LYS A 211 -0.45 -39.65 11.74
CA LYS A 211 -0.90 -40.44 10.58
C LYS A 211 0.22 -41.21 9.88
N TRP A 212 1.44 -40.68 9.94
CA TRP A 212 2.59 -41.42 9.43
C TRP A 212 2.89 -42.62 10.33
N LEU A 213 2.83 -42.47 11.66
CA LEU A 213 3.03 -43.56 12.62
C LEU A 213 1.95 -44.65 12.47
N GLU A 214 0.68 -44.26 12.35
CA GLU A 214 -0.42 -45.18 12.08
C GLU A 214 -0.16 -45.96 10.78
N ALA A 215 0.24 -45.28 9.73
CA ALA A 215 0.55 -45.94 8.46
C ALA A 215 1.77 -46.87 8.56
N TYR A 216 2.75 -46.55 9.39
CA TYR A 216 3.90 -47.39 9.67
C TYR A 216 3.49 -48.68 10.39
N GLU A 217 2.60 -48.63 11.38
CA GLU A 217 2.12 -49.79 12.12
C GLU A 217 1.35 -50.75 11.23
N VAL A 218 0.63 -50.22 10.26
CA VAL A 218 -0.17 -51.04 9.30
C VAL A 218 0.67 -51.48 8.06
N GLY A 219 1.88 -50.93 7.87
CA GLY A 219 2.74 -51.21 6.73
C GLY A 219 2.32 -50.51 5.43
N ASP A 220 1.47 -49.45 5.49
CA ASP A 220 1.04 -48.68 4.32
C ASP A 220 2.12 -47.70 3.84
N SER A 221 3.00 -48.20 3.00
CA SER A 221 4.11 -47.41 2.43
C SER A 221 3.63 -46.18 1.63
N ARG A 222 2.45 -46.27 1.01
CA ARG A 222 1.89 -45.18 0.19
C ARG A 222 1.47 -43.98 1.07
N GLN A 223 0.80 -44.29 2.18
CA GLN A 223 0.38 -43.28 3.15
C GLN A 223 1.59 -42.68 3.89
N MET A 224 2.57 -43.51 4.26
CA MET A 224 3.82 -43.06 4.87
C MET A 224 4.52 -42.01 4.01
N ASN A 225 4.77 -42.31 2.73
CA ASN A 225 5.41 -41.35 1.81
C ASN A 225 4.58 -40.09 1.65
N ARG A 226 3.26 -40.19 1.56
CA ARG A 226 2.36 -39.05 1.45
C ARG A 226 2.44 -38.12 2.66
N GLN A 227 2.46 -38.65 3.88
CA GLN A 227 2.52 -37.86 5.10
C GLN A 227 3.91 -37.28 5.33
N TYR A 228 4.97 -38.03 5.01
CA TYR A 228 6.35 -37.55 5.07
C TYR A 228 6.58 -36.34 4.15
N ASN A 229 6.18 -36.42 2.88
CA ASN A 229 6.30 -35.30 1.94
C ASN A 229 5.52 -34.06 2.41
N ARG A 230 4.37 -34.24 3.07
CA ARG A 230 3.62 -33.12 3.67
C ARG A 230 4.35 -32.48 4.86
N LEU A 231 5.04 -33.30 5.67
CA LEU A 231 5.87 -32.81 6.79
C LEU A 231 7.04 -31.98 6.27
N ILE A 232 7.79 -32.47 5.28
CA ILE A 232 8.90 -31.75 4.66
C ILE A 232 8.43 -30.43 4.07
N LYS A 233 7.35 -30.44 3.27
CA LYS A 233 6.75 -29.22 2.70
C LYS A 233 6.26 -28.24 3.76
N GLY A 234 5.77 -28.74 4.91
CA GLY A 234 5.39 -27.92 6.06
C GLY A 234 6.60 -27.21 6.69
N MET A 235 7.75 -27.90 6.78
CA MET A 235 8.99 -27.32 7.30
C MET A 235 9.54 -26.20 6.42
N GLU A 236 9.47 -26.30 5.11
CA GLU A 236 9.94 -25.29 4.15
C GLU A 236 9.16 -23.95 4.29
N THR A 237 7.95 -23.99 4.87
CA THR A 237 7.11 -22.81 5.06
C THR A 237 7.31 -22.10 6.40
N ILE A 238 8.18 -22.62 7.28
CA ILE A 238 8.49 -22.03 8.58
C ILE A 238 9.56 -20.95 8.41
N ASP A 239 9.24 -19.74 8.79
CA ASP A 239 10.21 -18.63 8.83
C ASP A 239 11.11 -18.77 10.07
N THR A 240 12.39 -19.02 9.85
CA THR A 240 13.40 -19.23 10.91
C THR A 240 14.05 -17.93 11.40
N SER A 241 13.59 -16.78 10.98
CA SER A 241 14.20 -15.47 11.32
C SER A 241 13.96 -15.01 12.77
N ASN A 242 13.04 -15.64 13.52
CA ASN A 242 12.73 -15.33 14.91
C ASN A 242 13.15 -16.45 15.87
N GLU A 243 13.62 -16.12 17.09
CA GLU A 243 14.00 -17.11 18.13
C GLU A 243 12.85 -18.08 18.49
N GLU A 244 11.61 -17.58 18.56
CA GLU A 244 10.43 -18.41 18.83
C GLU A 244 10.14 -19.41 17.71
N THR A 245 10.37 -19.03 16.45
CA THR A 245 10.22 -19.92 15.29
C THR A 245 11.40 -20.86 15.12
N ALA A 246 12.60 -20.48 15.58
CA ALA A 246 13.77 -21.35 15.58
C ALA A 246 13.55 -22.57 16.49
N SER A 247 13.04 -22.37 17.70
CA SER A 247 12.72 -23.46 18.65
C SER A 247 11.65 -24.41 18.09
N LEU A 248 10.65 -23.86 17.40
CA LEU A 248 9.63 -24.62 16.69
C LEU A 248 10.22 -25.46 15.55
N PHE A 249 11.11 -24.85 14.79
CA PHE A 249 11.80 -25.52 13.69
C PHE A 249 12.69 -26.68 14.18
N GLU A 250 13.43 -26.48 15.26
CA GLU A 250 14.22 -27.53 15.91
C GLU A 250 13.35 -28.70 16.38
N PHE A 251 12.22 -28.41 17.03
CA PHE A 251 11.26 -29.44 17.44
C PHE A 251 10.75 -30.23 16.23
N MET A 252 10.43 -29.55 15.15
CA MET A 252 9.98 -30.18 13.92
C MET A 252 11.07 -31.03 13.25
N GLN A 253 12.33 -30.57 13.26
CA GLN A 253 13.45 -31.39 12.78
C GLN A 253 13.62 -32.67 13.59
N GLN A 254 13.48 -32.59 14.93
CA GLN A 254 13.54 -33.78 15.77
C GLN A 254 12.40 -34.76 15.47
N LEU A 255 11.22 -34.26 15.17
CA LEU A 255 10.05 -35.09 14.82
C LEU A 255 10.26 -35.79 13.48
N VAL A 256 10.78 -35.09 12.48
CA VAL A 256 11.13 -35.69 11.16
C VAL A 256 12.24 -36.73 11.33
N ARG A 257 13.29 -36.46 12.09
CA ARG A 257 14.36 -37.44 12.38
C ARG A 257 13.81 -38.71 13.07
N LYS A 258 12.85 -38.59 14.00
CA LYS A 258 12.18 -39.74 14.60
C LYS A 258 11.41 -40.57 13.56
N VAL A 259 10.70 -39.93 12.66
CA VAL A 259 9.99 -40.58 11.56
C VAL A 259 10.98 -41.30 10.65
N GLU A 260 12.06 -40.65 10.23
CA GLU A 260 13.10 -41.23 9.37
C GLU A 260 13.79 -42.43 10.05
N SER A 261 14.15 -42.30 11.32
CA SER A 261 14.81 -43.40 12.07
C SER A 261 13.92 -44.64 12.23
N LYS A 262 12.60 -44.45 12.41
CA LYS A 262 11.64 -45.56 12.45
C LYS A 262 11.46 -46.23 11.08
N ALA A 263 11.43 -45.43 10.02
CA ALA A 263 11.32 -45.96 8.64
C ALA A 263 12.56 -46.79 8.27
N GLN A 264 13.76 -46.34 8.62
CA GLN A 264 15.01 -47.08 8.40
C GLN A 264 15.03 -48.42 9.14
N LYS A 265 14.62 -48.43 10.42
CA LYS A 265 14.53 -49.69 11.21
C LYS A 265 13.48 -50.67 10.66
N GLY A 266 12.45 -50.20 10.00
CA GLY A 266 11.43 -51.01 9.38
C GLY A 266 11.77 -51.49 7.96
N GLY A 267 12.90 -51.12 7.40
CA GLY A 267 13.30 -51.50 6.02
C GLY A 267 12.42 -50.89 4.92
N LEU A 268 11.69 -49.83 5.24
CA LEU A 268 10.73 -49.18 4.31
C LEU A 268 11.40 -48.00 3.61
N PRO A 269 11.45 -47.96 2.27
CA PRO A 269 12.05 -46.86 1.54
C PRO A 269 11.20 -45.57 1.69
N ILE A 270 11.79 -44.52 2.22
CA ILE A 270 11.24 -43.16 2.15
C ILE A 270 11.73 -42.53 0.86
N SER A 271 10.88 -42.32 -0.12
CA SER A 271 11.20 -41.55 -1.31
C SER A 271 10.85 -40.08 -1.12
N ARG A 272 11.85 -39.18 -1.20
CA ARG A 272 11.60 -37.77 -1.43
C ARG A 272 11.13 -37.62 -2.87
N SER A 273 9.89 -37.20 -3.09
CA SER A 273 9.51 -36.65 -4.41
C SER A 273 10.16 -35.28 -4.54
N LEU A 274 11.09 -35.15 -5.47
CA LEU A 274 11.62 -33.87 -5.92
C LEU A 274 10.51 -32.99 -6.51
#